data_30263786af3fd581833aee9de5b9c9ed
#
_entry.id   30263786af3fd581833aee9de5b9c9ed
#
_cell.length_a   1.000
_cell.length_b   1.000
_cell.length_c   1.000
_cell.angle_alpha   90.00
_cell.angle_beta   90.00
_cell.angle_gamma   90.00
#
_symmetry.space_group_name_H-M   'P 1'
#
loop_
_entity.id
_entity.type
_entity.pdbx_description
1 polymer ?
#
loop_
_entity_poly.entity_id
_entity_poly.type
_entity_poly.pdbx_seq_one_letter_code
_entity_poly.pdbx_strand_id
1 'polypeptide(L)'
;GTRLAERCGGGMEVFRLGGDEFAIVVPAAERREDGEDAARKVLAWLGEPFRVAGMGLEVGASAGVAHFPTDARVSHGLLRCADVALHVAKKGAGGVAGYEADLDEHTPERLTILSDLGRAIREGQLVLHFQPKVALQYDFIEGFEALVRWRHPRLGLLGSSQFVPFAEATDGMVALTSWVVRRALEQLSVWNRQLPKLTMAVNLSARNLVDRSCPEKLEEVMKSVGVDPG
;
A
#
# COMPACT_ATOMS: atom_id res chain seq x y z
N GLY A 1 11.76 16.67 -25.88
CA GLY A 1 11.44 15.91 -27.11
C GLY A 1 12.70 15.56 -27.91
N THR A 2 13.42 16.55 -28.44
CA THR A 2 14.54 16.35 -29.39
C THR A 2 15.62 15.41 -28.85
N ARG A 3 16.14 15.64 -27.65
CA ARG A 3 17.17 14.78 -27.03
C ARG A 3 16.73 13.32 -26.89
N LEU A 4 15.47 13.08 -26.55
CA LEU A 4 14.92 11.72 -26.47
C LEU A 4 14.85 11.08 -27.85
N ALA A 5 14.34 11.80 -28.86
CA ALA A 5 14.24 11.28 -30.22
C ALA A 5 15.62 10.94 -30.83
N GLU A 6 16.66 11.74 -30.52
CA GLU A 6 18.04 11.52 -31.01
C GLU A 6 18.73 10.34 -30.32
N ARG A 7 18.47 10.13 -29.01
CA ARG A 7 19.20 9.11 -28.22
C ARG A 7 18.46 7.76 -28.11
N CYS A 8 17.13 7.75 -28.24
CA CYS A 8 16.35 6.52 -28.25
C CYS A 8 16.42 5.73 -29.55
N GLY A 9 17.32 6.10 -30.51
CA GLY A 9 17.62 5.29 -31.68
C GLY A 9 18.20 3.92 -31.30
N GLY A 10 17.99 2.90 -32.14
CA GLY A 10 18.58 1.56 -31.90
C GLY A 10 17.67 0.60 -31.11
N GLY A 11 16.35 0.71 -31.26
CA GLY A 11 15.40 -0.25 -30.70
C GLY A 11 14.43 0.29 -29.65
N MET A 12 14.48 1.59 -29.37
CA MET A 12 13.47 2.27 -28.53
C MET A 12 12.63 3.24 -29.36
N GLU A 13 11.33 3.24 -29.16
CA GLU A 13 10.40 4.16 -29.81
C GLU A 13 9.87 5.16 -28.77
N VAL A 14 9.90 6.47 -29.13
CA VAL A 14 9.49 7.58 -28.25
C VAL A 14 8.20 8.21 -28.75
N PHE A 15 7.22 8.34 -27.87
CA PHE A 15 5.94 8.97 -28.12
C PHE A 15 5.73 10.10 -27.11
N ARG A 16 5.25 11.26 -27.56
CA ARG A 16 4.83 12.34 -26.68
C ARG A 16 3.33 12.20 -26.42
N LEU A 17 2.94 12.02 -25.15
CA LEU A 17 1.55 11.86 -24.73
C LEU A 17 0.88 13.23 -24.54
N GLY A 18 1.61 14.20 -24.01
CA GLY A 18 1.12 15.57 -23.80
C GLY A 18 2.03 16.32 -22.83
N GLY A 19 2.05 17.65 -22.90
CA GLY A 19 2.84 18.46 -21.96
C GLY A 19 4.31 18.03 -21.83
N ASP A 20 4.70 17.58 -20.65
CA ASP A 20 6.00 17.03 -20.28
C ASP A 20 6.04 15.49 -20.23
N GLU A 21 4.96 14.82 -20.64
CA GLU A 21 4.82 13.36 -20.57
C GLU A 21 5.22 12.68 -21.89
N PHE A 22 6.05 11.64 -21.77
CA PHE A 22 6.53 10.80 -22.87
C PHE A 22 6.33 9.33 -22.52
N ALA A 23 5.98 8.54 -23.53
CA ALA A 23 6.03 7.08 -23.46
C ALA A 23 7.21 6.58 -24.31
N ILE A 24 7.91 5.56 -23.80
CA ILE A 24 9.01 4.91 -24.50
C ILE A 24 8.71 3.42 -24.56
N VAL A 25 8.68 2.87 -25.76
CA VAL A 25 8.52 1.44 -25.98
C VAL A 25 9.91 0.83 -26.21
N VAL A 26 10.20 -0.26 -25.49
CA VAL A 26 11.46 -1.00 -25.53
C VAL A 26 11.14 -2.44 -26.01
N PRO A 27 11.09 -2.71 -27.32
CA PRO A 27 10.62 -4.00 -27.85
C PRO A 27 11.48 -5.20 -27.46
N ALA A 28 12.78 -4.98 -27.19
CA ALA A 28 13.76 -6.03 -26.89
C ALA A 28 13.92 -6.32 -25.38
N ALA A 29 13.07 -5.78 -24.53
CA ALA A 29 13.11 -6.07 -23.09
C ALA A 29 12.48 -7.45 -22.83
N GLU A 30 13.30 -8.43 -22.51
CA GLU A 30 12.85 -9.80 -22.20
C GLU A 30 12.57 -9.96 -20.70
N ARG A 31 13.27 -9.22 -19.85
CA ARG A 31 13.13 -9.24 -18.38
C ARG A 31 12.70 -7.86 -17.86
N ARG A 32 12.16 -7.84 -16.65
CA ARG A 32 11.76 -6.58 -15.98
C ARG A 32 12.94 -5.62 -15.84
N GLU A 33 14.09 -6.14 -15.45
CA GLU A 33 15.30 -5.36 -15.26
C GLU A 33 15.74 -4.63 -16.53
N ASP A 34 15.54 -5.24 -17.71
CA ASP A 34 15.91 -4.64 -19.00
C ASP A 34 15.12 -3.34 -19.27
N GLY A 35 13.83 -3.32 -18.91
CA GLY A 35 12.97 -2.14 -18.99
C GLY A 35 13.36 -1.05 -17.99
N GLU A 36 13.67 -1.44 -16.75
CA GLU A 36 14.13 -0.50 -15.73
C GLU A 36 15.52 0.09 -16.07
N ASP A 37 16.43 -0.71 -16.61
CA ASP A 37 17.76 -0.24 -17.05
C ASP A 37 17.63 0.73 -18.22
N ALA A 38 16.72 0.48 -19.16
CA ALA A 38 16.41 1.42 -20.23
C ALA A 38 15.87 2.74 -19.66
N ALA A 39 14.96 2.67 -18.68
CA ALA A 39 14.43 3.85 -18.02
C ALA A 39 15.53 4.63 -17.28
N ARG A 40 16.43 3.96 -16.54
CA ARG A 40 17.58 4.61 -15.89
C ARG A 40 18.49 5.34 -16.88
N LYS A 41 18.76 4.73 -18.04
CA LYS A 41 19.53 5.38 -19.13
C LYS A 41 18.84 6.64 -19.64
N VAL A 42 17.52 6.56 -19.86
CA VAL A 42 16.74 7.71 -20.33
C VAL A 42 16.77 8.84 -19.30
N LEU A 43 16.61 8.54 -18.03
CA LEU A 43 16.69 9.56 -16.97
C LEU A 43 18.08 10.20 -16.88
N ALA A 44 19.14 9.41 -17.04
CA ALA A 44 20.51 9.94 -17.08
C ALA A 44 20.69 10.94 -18.25
N TRP A 45 20.14 10.65 -19.43
CA TRP A 45 20.20 11.59 -20.57
C TRP A 45 19.40 12.87 -20.32
N LEU A 46 18.27 12.80 -19.59
CA LEU A 46 17.46 13.97 -19.24
C LEU A 46 18.11 14.80 -18.14
N GLY A 47 18.89 14.17 -17.23
CA GLY A 47 19.64 14.85 -16.19
C GLY A 47 20.82 15.71 -16.70
N GLU A 48 21.29 15.49 -17.94
CA GLU A 48 22.28 16.37 -18.54
C GLU A 48 21.69 17.77 -18.77
N PRO A 49 22.43 18.86 -18.46
CA PRO A 49 21.93 20.23 -18.62
C PRO A 49 21.43 20.54 -20.03
N PHE A 50 20.32 21.23 -20.12
CA PHE A 50 19.81 21.80 -21.37
C PHE A 50 20.31 23.24 -21.52
N ARG A 51 20.74 23.61 -22.72
CA ARG A 51 21.06 25.01 -23.03
C ARG A 51 19.83 25.72 -23.60
N VAL A 52 19.29 26.67 -22.84
CA VAL A 52 18.14 27.49 -23.23
C VAL A 52 18.54 28.97 -23.09
N ALA A 53 18.52 29.70 -24.18
CA ALA A 53 18.93 31.12 -24.20
C ALA A 53 20.30 31.39 -23.56
N GLY A 54 21.27 30.48 -23.73
CA GLY A 54 22.61 30.61 -23.16
C GLY A 54 22.78 30.13 -21.72
N MET A 55 21.70 29.80 -21.04
CA MET A 55 21.68 29.30 -19.66
C MET A 55 21.63 27.77 -19.63
N GLY A 56 22.34 27.14 -18.69
CA GLY A 56 22.19 25.72 -18.36
C GLY A 56 20.98 25.48 -17.48
N LEU A 57 20.04 24.64 -17.92
CA LEU A 57 18.86 24.26 -17.18
C LEU A 57 18.91 22.75 -16.88
N GLU A 58 18.82 22.38 -15.62
CA GLU A 58 18.67 20.99 -15.21
C GLU A 58 17.20 20.65 -15.06
N VAL A 59 16.80 19.48 -15.57
CA VAL A 59 15.42 19.00 -15.54
C VAL A 59 15.40 17.66 -14.79
N GLY A 60 14.66 17.60 -13.71
CA GLY A 60 14.35 16.34 -13.04
C GLY A 60 13.26 15.57 -13.80
N ALA A 61 13.40 14.24 -13.84
CA ALA A 61 12.41 13.37 -14.42
C ALA A 61 12.24 12.10 -13.57
N SER A 62 11.07 11.45 -13.69
CA SER A 62 10.79 10.14 -13.11
C SER A 62 10.24 9.23 -14.19
N ALA A 63 10.41 7.91 -14.03
CA ALA A 63 9.92 6.92 -14.97
C ALA A 63 9.18 5.79 -14.25
N GLY A 64 8.02 5.43 -14.80
CA GLY A 64 7.30 4.21 -14.42
C GLY A 64 7.44 3.18 -15.54
N VAL A 65 7.67 1.92 -15.18
CA VAL A 65 7.91 0.82 -16.10
C VAL A 65 6.85 -0.25 -15.95
N ALA A 66 6.27 -0.69 -17.07
CA ALA A 66 5.34 -1.81 -17.13
C ALA A 66 5.74 -2.80 -18.23
N HIS A 67 5.50 -4.08 -18.01
CA HIS A 67 5.94 -5.18 -18.87
C HIS A 67 4.75 -5.87 -19.57
N PHE A 68 4.90 -6.05 -20.87
CA PHE A 68 4.02 -6.92 -21.65
C PHE A 68 4.61 -8.35 -21.72
N PRO A 69 3.79 -9.40 -21.62
CA PRO A 69 2.35 -9.42 -21.30
C PRO A 69 2.06 -9.54 -19.81
N THR A 70 3.07 -9.44 -18.94
CA THR A 70 3.00 -9.77 -17.52
C THR A 70 2.08 -8.82 -16.75
N ASP A 71 2.20 -7.51 -16.96
CA ASP A 71 1.46 -6.50 -16.21
C ASP A 71 0.13 -6.16 -16.89
N ALA A 72 0.09 -6.20 -18.22
CA ALA A 72 -1.15 -6.09 -19.00
C ALA A 72 -0.96 -6.68 -20.40
N ARG A 73 -2.08 -7.08 -21.02
CA ARG A 73 -2.12 -7.67 -22.37
C ARG A 73 -2.68 -6.74 -23.43
N VAL A 74 -3.00 -5.50 -23.06
CA VAL A 74 -3.57 -4.48 -23.94
C VAL A 74 -2.88 -3.15 -23.70
N SER A 75 -2.73 -2.34 -24.74
CA SER A 75 -1.94 -1.10 -24.71
C SER A 75 -2.39 -0.11 -23.64
N HIS A 76 -3.68 0.14 -23.50
CA HIS A 76 -4.20 1.04 -22.47
C HIS A 76 -3.97 0.50 -21.04
N GLY A 77 -3.96 -0.82 -20.86
CA GLY A 77 -3.61 -1.46 -19.60
C GLY A 77 -2.14 -1.25 -19.25
N LEU A 78 -1.23 -1.40 -20.22
CA LEU A 78 0.21 -1.14 -20.02
C LEU A 78 0.48 0.32 -19.66
N LEU A 79 -0.14 1.26 -20.38
CA LEU A 79 0.01 2.68 -20.07
C LEU A 79 -0.48 2.99 -18.64
N ARG A 80 -1.62 2.43 -18.23
CA ARG A 80 -2.12 2.57 -16.86
C ARG A 80 -1.15 2.00 -15.83
N CYS A 81 -0.61 0.79 -16.06
CA CYS A 81 0.38 0.19 -15.16
C CYS A 81 1.66 1.03 -15.07
N ALA A 82 2.14 1.57 -16.20
CA ALA A 82 3.30 2.47 -16.22
C ALA A 82 3.02 3.79 -15.48
N ASP A 83 1.80 4.35 -15.58
CA ASP A 83 1.40 5.56 -14.86
C ASP A 83 1.35 5.34 -13.35
N VAL A 84 0.81 4.20 -12.89
CA VAL A 84 0.85 3.80 -11.48
C VAL A 84 2.29 3.73 -10.96
N ALA A 85 3.17 3.06 -11.71
CA ALA A 85 4.59 2.97 -11.35
C ALA A 85 5.26 4.36 -11.35
N LEU A 86 4.93 5.23 -12.31
CA LEU A 86 5.41 6.61 -12.35
C LEU A 86 4.99 7.42 -11.11
N HIS A 87 3.76 7.21 -10.63
CA HIS A 87 3.27 7.85 -9.42
C HIS A 87 4.07 7.42 -8.19
N VAL A 88 4.43 6.12 -8.09
CA VAL A 88 5.32 5.60 -7.04
C VAL A 88 6.71 6.23 -7.13
N ALA A 89 7.29 6.30 -8.34
CA ALA A 89 8.59 6.95 -8.56
C ALA A 89 8.59 8.42 -8.14
N LYS A 90 7.50 9.16 -8.40
CA LYS A 90 7.34 10.59 -8.01
C LYS A 90 7.17 10.78 -6.50
N LYS A 91 6.50 9.87 -5.79
CA LYS A 91 6.34 9.91 -4.31
C LYS A 91 7.66 9.61 -3.58
N GLY A 92 8.56 8.85 -4.19
CA GLY A 92 9.92 8.66 -3.71
C GLY A 92 10.80 9.89 -3.98
N ALA A 93 12.11 9.72 -3.88
CA ALA A 93 13.08 10.78 -4.21
C ALA A 93 13.24 11.04 -5.74
N GLY A 94 12.31 10.56 -6.55
CA GLY A 94 12.42 10.51 -8.02
C GLY A 94 13.13 9.23 -8.48
N GLY A 95 13.24 9.05 -9.80
CA GLY A 95 13.94 7.90 -10.40
C GLY A 95 13.03 6.94 -11.15
N VAL A 96 13.30 5.64 -11.06
CA VAL A 96 12.59 4.58 -11.77
C VAL A 96 11.83 3.69 -10.80
N ALA A 97 10.58 3.38 -11.12
CA ALA A 97 9.81 2.33 -10.45
C ALA A 97 9.21 1.37 -11.47
N GLY A 98 9.28 0.07 -11.19
CA GLY A 98 8.52 -0.96 -11.90
C GLY A 98 7.07 -1.02 -11.39
N TYR A 99 6.15 -1.45 -12.25
CA TYR A 99 4.78 -1.70 -11.83
C TYR A 99 4.70 -2.90 -10.87
N GLU A 100 4.04 -2.69 -9.76
CA GLU A 100 3.67 -3.72 -8.81
C GLU A 100 2.16 -3.65 -8.59
N ALA A 101 1.47 -4.78 -8.78
CA ALA A 101 0.01 -4.83 -8.67
C ALA A 101 -0.49 -4.42 -7.26
N ASP A 102 0.32 -4.68 -6.25
CA ASP A 102 0.00 -4.32 -4.85
C ASP A 102 0.00 -2.81 -4.61
N LEU A 103 0.68 -2.04 -5.45
CA LEU A 103 0.74 -0.58 -5.37
C LEU A 103 -0.29 0.14 -6.26
N ASP A 104 -1.03 -0.63 -7.08
CA ASP A 104 -2.08 -0.06 -7.96
C ASP A 104 -3.34 0.30 -7.16
N GLU A 105 -3.49 1.57 -6.87
CA GLU A 105 -4.64 2.10 -6.12
C GLU A 105 -5.98 2.07 -6.90
N HIS A 106 -5.97 1.70 -8.17
CA HIS A 106 -7.14 1.77 -9.07
C HIS A 106 -7.60 0.40 -9.59
N THR A 107 -7.24 -0.69 -8.92
CA THR A 107 -7.77 -2.00 -9.32
C THR A 107 -9.25 -2.13 -8.97
N PRO A 108 -10.05 -2.87 -9.76
CA PRO A 108 -11.45 -3.16 -9.44
C PRO A 108 -11.60 -3.80 -8.05
N GLU A 109 -10.64 -4.62 -7.62
CA GLU A 109 -10.59 -5.23 -6.31
C GLU A 109 -10.48 -4.18 -5.21
N ARG A 110 -9.63 -3.17 -5.39
CA ARG A 110 -9.45 -2.06 -4.45
C ARG A 110 -10.69 -1.19 -4.32
N LEU A 111 -11.33 -0.85 -5.44
CA LEU A 111 -12.61 -0.13 -5.42
C LEU A 111 -13.69 -0.95 -4.70
N THR A 112 -13.69 -2.26 -4.89
CA THR A 112 -14.56 -3.19 -4.17
C THR A 112 -14.29 -3.16 -2.66
N ILE A 113 -13.01 -3.24 -2.24
CA ILE A 113 -12.61 -3.17 -0.83
C ILE A 113 -13.06 -1.86 -0.19
N LEU A 114 -12.83 -0.72 -0.85
CA LEU A 114 -13.26 0.60 -0.37
C LEU A 114 -14.78 0.68 -0.19
N SER A 115 -15.55 0.21 -1.19
CA SER A 115 -17.03 0.25 -1.14
C SER A 115 -17.61 -0.68 -0.09
N ASP A 116 -16.96 -1.81 0.16
CA ASP A 116 -17.51 -2.89 0.99
C ASP A 116 -17.05 -2.83 2.46
N LEU A 117 -15.96 -2.10 2.78
CA LEU A 117 -15.39 -2.07 4.13
C LEU A 117 -16.37 -1.61 5.20
N GLY A 118 -17.12 -0.54 4.96
CA GLY A 118 -18.12 -0.06 5.92
C GLY A 118 -19.23 -1.08 6.19
N ARG A 119 -19.62 -1.84 5.17
CA ARG A 119 -20.57 -2.94 5.28
C ARG A 119 -19.97 -4.12 6.04
N ALA A 120 -18.72 -4.47 5.76
CA ALA A 120 -18.00 -5.57 6.40
C ALA A 120 -17.96 -5.45 7.92
N ILE A 121 -17.73 -4.22 8.44
CA ILE A 121 -17.72 -3.93 9.87
C ILE A 121 -19.11 -4.20 10.48
N ARG A 122 -20.20 -3.77 9.81
CA ARG A 122 -21.57 -3.92 10.32
C ARG A 122 -22.10 -5.33 10.21
N GLU A 123 -21.75 -6.06 9.16
CA GLU A 123 -22.30 -7.39 8.85
C GLU A 123 -21.47 -8.56 9.41
N GLY A 124 -20.46 -8.27 10.24
CA GLY A 124 -19.68 -9.32 10.89
C GLY A 124 -18.76 -10.11 9.94
N GLN A 125 -18.34 -9.49 8.83
CA GLN A 125 -17.40 -10.13 7.89
C GLN A 125 -15.95 -10.07 8.38
N LEU A 126 -15.66 -9.23 9.38
CA LEU A 126 -14.34 -9.16 10.00
C LEU A 126 -14.18 -10.27 11.05
N VAL A 127 -12.96 -10.79 11.15
CA VAL A 127 -12.56 -11.75 12.17
C VAL A 127 -11.18 -11.38 12.72
N LEU A 128 -10.89 -11.79 13.96
CA LEU A 128 -9.54 -11.69 14.52
C LEU A 128 -8.85 -13.04 14.46
N HIS A 129 -7.60 -13.04 14.00
CA HIS A 129 -6.64 -14.09 14.25
C HIS A 129 -5.72 -13.63 15.40
N PHE A 130 -5.27 -14.55 16.22
CA PHE A 130 -4.46 -14.24 17.38
C PHE A 130 -3.11 -14.92 17.24
N GLN A 131 -2.05 -14.12 17.22
CA GLN A 131 -0.68 -14.62 17.20
C GLN A 131 -0.13 -14.65 18.62
N PRO A 132 0.32 -15.83 19.12
CA PRO A 132 0.85 -15.93 20.46
C PRO A 132 2.17 -15.17 20.61
N LYS A 133 2.32 -14.49 21.74
CA LYS A 133 3.56 -13.88 22.21
C LYS A 133 4.14 -14.76 23.31
N VAL A 134 5.34 -15.29 23.09
CA VAL A 134 6.00 -16.21 24.00
C VAL A 134 7.12 -15.49 24.74
N ALA A 135 7.14 -15.61 26.06
CA ALA A 135 8.25 -15.14 26.89
C ALA A 135 9.44 -16.13 26.74
N LEU A 136 10.44 -15.77 25.94
CA LEU A 136 11.58 -16.63 25.60
C LEU A 136 12.36 -17.13 26.83
N GLN A 137 12.34 -16.38 27.92
CA GLN A 137 13.04 -16.73 29.15
C GLN A 137 12.36 -17.90 29.91
N TYR A 138 11.05 -18.09 29.73
CA TYR A 138 10.25 -19.01 30.55
C TYR A 138 9.42 -20.01 29.72
N ASP A 139 9.51 -19.91 28.39
CA ASP A 139 8.82 -20.76 27.42
C ASP A 139 7.30 -20.90 27.67
N PHE A 140 6.65 -19.79 28.04
CA PHE A 140 5.20 -19.72 28.18
C PHE A 140 4.57 -18.57 27.36
N ILE A 141 3.27 -18.70 27.05
CA ILE A 141 2.51 -17.68 26.34
C ILE A 141 2.19 -16.55 27.33
N GLU A 142 2.74 -15.37 27.08
CA GLU A 142 2.53 -14.14 27.85
C GLU A 142 1.27 -13.38 27.37
N GLY A 143 0.91 -13.56 26.12
CA GLY A 143 -0.23 -12.86 25.53
C GLY A 143 -0.39 -13.15 24.04
N PHE A 144 -1.18 -12.32 23.39
CA PHE A 144 -1.48 -12.47 21.97
C PHE A 144 -1.45 -11.11 21.27
N GLU A 145 -1.17 -11.12 19.97
CA GLU A 145 -1.42 -10.00 19.08
C GLU A 145 -2.70 -10.27 18.28
N ALA A 146 -3.63 -9.32 18.31
CA ALA A 146 -4.86 -9.38 17.54
C ALA A 146 -4.64 -8.87 16.12
N LEU A 147 -4.79 -9.75 15.16
CA LEU A 147 -4.56 -9.51 13.74
C LEU A 147 -5.89 -9.59 13.00
N VAL A 148 -6.40 -8.44 12.54
CA VAL A 148 -7.66 -8.40 11.79
C VAL A 148 -7.53 -9.09 10.44
N ARG A 149 -8.59 -9.82 10.07
CA ARG A 149 -8.78 -10.45 8.77
C ARG A 149 -10.19 -10.16 8.29
N TRP A 150 -10.38 -10.12 6.98
CA TRP A 150 -11.69 -9.89 6.40
C TRP A 150 -12.11 -11.09 5.55
N ARG A 151 -13.20 -11.74 5.93
CA ARG A 151 -13.85 -12.79 5.12
C ARG A 151 -14.71 -12.12 4.04
N HIS A 152 -14.04 -11.67 2.98
CA HIS A 152 -14.74 -10.98 1.90
C HIS A 152 -15.53 -11.97 1.04
N PRO A 153 -16.83 -11.71 0.73
CA PRO A 153 -17.69 -12.68 0.03
C PRO A 153 -17.17 -13.11 -1.35
N ARG A 154 -16.45 -12.22 -2.05
CA ARG A 154 -15.94 -12.47 -3.41
C ARG A 154 -14.44 -12.69 -3.48
N LEU A 155 -13.66 -12.07 -2.58
CA LEU A 155 -12.21 -12.09 -2.62
C LEU A 155 -11.58 -13.08 -1.63
N GLY A 156 -12.41 -13.78 -0.85
CA GLY A 156 -11.93 -14.74 0.15
C GLY A 156 -11.38 -14.07 1.42
N LEU A 157 -10.41 -14.70 2.06
CA LEU A 157 -9.83 -14.19 3.30
C LEU A 157 -8.72 -13.18 2.99
N LEU A 158 -8.98 -11.91 3.29
CA LEU A 158 -8.04 -10.80 3.11
C LEU A 158 -7.22 -10.57 4.38
N GLY A 159 -5.91 -10.38 4.22
CA GLY A 159 -5.01 -9.93 5.27
C GLY A 159 -5.12 -8.41 5.51
N SER A 160 -4.65 -7.95 6.68
CA SER A 160 -4.69 -6.53 7.03
C SER A 160 -3.99 -5.63 6.01
N SER A 161 -2.86 -6.03 5.45
CA SER A 161 -2.13 -5.28 4.42
C SER A 161 -2.95 -5.00 3.16
N GLN A 162 -3.97 -5.81 2.87
CA GLN A 162 -4.79 -5.70 1.67
C GLN A 162 -5.94 -4.70 1.82
N PHE A 163 -6.37 -4.32 3.04
CA PHE A 163 -7.51 -3.43 3.23
C PHE A 163 -7.32 -2.31 4.27
N VAL A 164 -6.41 -2.46 5.23
CA VAL A 164 -6.16 -1.41 6.25
C VAL A 164 -5.67 -0.10 5.63
N PRO A 165 -4.76 -0.08 4.61
CA PRO A 165 -4.36 1.16 3.97
C PRO A 165 -5.53 1.97 3.39
N PHE A 166 -6.61 1.28 2.95
CA PHE A 166 -7.83 1.95 2.47
C PHE A 166 -8.68 2.52 3.61
N ALA A 167 -8.74 1.80 4.74
CA ALA A 167 -9.37 2.33 5.95
C ALA A 167 -8.67 3.61 6.42
N GLU A 168 -7.33 3.65 6.35
CA GLU A 168 -6.51 4.82 6.70
C GLU A 168 -6.75 6.01 5.78
N ALA A 169 -6.98 5.78 4.48
CA ALA A 169 -7.31 6.83 3.52
C ALA A 169 -8.73 7.41 3.68
N THR A 170 -9.58 6.77 4.50
CA THR A 170 -10.99 7.14 4.71
C THR A 170 -11.32 7.27 6.20
N ASP A 171 -12.56 7.67 6.52
CA ASP A 171 -13.04 7.68 7.91
C ASP A 171 -13.36 6.27 8.46
N GLY A 172 -13.17 5.23 7.63
CA GLY A 172 -13.34 3.84 8.04
C GLY A 172 -12.37 3.38 9.12
N MET A 173 -11.22 4.04 9.27
CA MET A 173 -10.20 3.64 10.23
C MET A 173 -10.67 3.71 11.69
N VAL A 174 -11.41 4.75 12.05
CA VAL A 174 -11.93 4.91 13.42
C VAL A 174 -12.90 3.77 13.76
N ALA A 175 -13.82 3.46 12.85
CA ALA A 175 -14.78 2.37 13.03
C ALA A 175 -14.09 0.99 13.09
N LEU A 176 -13.09 0.78 12.22
CA LEU A 176 -12.30 -0.45 12.20
C LEU A 176 -11.53 -0.64 13.51
N THR A 177 -10.84 0.39 13.99
CA THR A 177 -10.08 0.34 15.25
C THR A 177 -10.99 0.05 16.44
N SER A 178 -12.12 0.75 16.53
CA SER A 178 -13.09 0.52 17.62
C SER A 178 -13.63 -0.92 17.59
N TRP A 179 -13.88 -1.48 16.41
CA TRP A 179 -14.32 -2.86 16.26
C TRP A 179 -13.22 -3.85 16.71
N VAL A 180 -11.98 -3.65 16.24
CA VAL A 180 -10.84 -4.52 16.58
C VAL A 180 -10.57 -4.52 18.06
N VAL A 181 -10.47 -3.33 18.69
CA VAL A 181 -10.21 -3.20 20.13
C VAL A 181 -11.30 -3.89 20.93
N ARG A 182 -12.58 -3.61 20.64
CA ARG A 182 -13.69 -4.27 21.35
C ARG A 182 -13.62 -5.78 21.26
N ARG A 183 -13.44 -6.34 20.05
CA ARG A 183 -13.37 -7.79 19.85
C ARG A 183 -12.15 -8.43 20.50
N ALA A 184 -10.99 -7.75 20.47
CA ALA A 184 -9.78 -8.22 21.13
C ALA A 184 -9.96 -8.28 22.65
N LEU A 185 -10.55 -7.25 23.25
CA LEU A 185 -10.80 -7.19 24.69
C LEU A 185 -11.89 -8.17 25.14
N GLU A 186 -12.96 -8.34 24.38
CA GLU A 186 -13.97 -9.39 24.64
C GLU A 186 -13.31 -10.78 24.71
N GLN A 187 -12.43 -11.08 23.73
CA GLN A 187 -11.71 -12.36 23.71
C GLN A 187 -10.72 -12.49 24.87
N LEU A 188 -9.98 -11.42 25.18
CA LEU A 188 -9.06 -11.40 26.33
C LEU A 188 -9.81 -11.63 27.64
N SER A 189 -10.96 -11.01 27.84
CA SER A 189 -11.80 -11.21 29.02
C SER A 189 -12.21 -12.68 29.18
N VAL A 190 -12.55 -13.36 28.08
CA VAL A 190 -12.87 -14.81 28.11
C VAL A 190 -11.65 -15.63 28.51
N TRP A 191 -10.49 -15.37 27.93
CA TRP A 191 -9.26 -16.14 28.22
C TRP A 191 -8.73 -15.89 29.62
N ASN A 192 -8.79 -14.67 30.13
CA ASN A 192 -8.32 -14.32 31.47
C ASN A 192 -9.12 -14.97 32.60
N ARG A 193 -10.32 -15.52 32.31
CA ARG A 193 -11.05 -16.36 33.28
C ARG A 193 -10.36 -17.71 33.53
N GLN A 194 -9.64 -18.22 32.53
CA GLN A 194 -8.96 -19.53 32.60
C GLN A 194 -7.46 -19.38 32.80
N LEU A 195 -6.85 -18.35 32.18
CA LEU A 195 -5.43 -18.04 32.19
C LEU A 195 -5.22 -16.57 32.59
N PRO A 196 -5.27 -16.27 33.91
CA PRO A 196 -5.14 -14.89 34.39
C PRO A 196 -3.76 -14.29 33.99
N LYS A 197 -3.78 -12.96 33.69
CA LYS A 197 -2.60 -12.15 33.29
C LYS A 197 -2.16 -12.28 31.85
N LEU A 198 -2.95 -12.88 30.95
CA LEU A 198 -2.66 -12.75 29.52
C LEU A 198 -2.79 -11.29 29.07
N THR A 199 -1.90 -10.89 28.17
CA THR A 199 -1.93 -9.56 27.55
C THR A 199 -2.47 -9.63 26.12
N MET A 200 -3.00 -8.50 25.62
CA MET A 200 -3.45 -8.37 24.24
C MET A 200 -2.83 -7.15 23.59
N ALA A 201 -2.08 -7.36 22.52
CA ALA A 201 -1.56 -6.29 21.68
C ALA A 201 -2.54 -6.02 20.51
N VAL A 202 -2.82 -4.75 20.26
CA VAL A 202 -3.63 -4.28 19.14
C VAL A 202 -2.86 -3.20 18.39
N ASN A 203 -2.79 -3.34 17.05
CA ASN A 203 -2.14 -2.35 16.21
C ASN A 203 -3.03 -1.11 16.05
N LEU A 204 -2.46 0.06 16.28
CA LEU A 204 -3.10 1.36 16.05
C LEU A 204 -2.43 2.05 14.85
N SER A 205 -3.23 2.72 14.03
CA SER A 205 -2.69 3.53 12.93
C SER A 205 -2.21 4.89 13.45
N ALA A 206 -1.33 5.55 12.68
CA ALA A 206 -0.90 6.91 12.95
C ALA A 206 -2.10 7.89 13.05
N ARG A 207 -3.16 7.64 12.28
CA ARG A 207 -4.40 8.45 12.32
C ARG A 207 -5.12 8.36 13.67
N ASN A 208 -5.10 7.19 14.32
CA ASN A 208 -5.66 7.05 15.68
C ASN A 208 -4.83 7.84 16.71
N LEU A 209 -3.51 7.89 16.54
CA LEU A 209 -2.62 8.60 17.48
C LEU A 209 -2.73 10.12 17.40
N VAL A 210 -3.16 10.66 16.25
CA VAL A 210 -3.43 12.11 16.09
C VAL A 210 -4.77 12.51 16.71
N ASP A 211 -5.71 11.58 16.86
CA ASP A 211 -6.99 11.82 17.53
C ASP A 211 -6.79 11.90 19.05
N ARG A 212 -6.83 13.12 19.61
CA ARG A 212 -6.67 13.37 21.05
C ARG A 212 -7.72 12.67 21.92
N SER A 213 -8.87 12.28 21.36
CA SER A 213 -9.91 11.54 22.06
C SER A 213 -9.73 10.01 21.99
N CYS A 214 -8.67 9.54 21.35
CA CYS A 214 -8.41 8.11 21.22
C CYS A 214 -8.22 7.40 22.57
N PRO A 215 -7.42 7.93 23.53
CA PRO A 215 -7.26 7.29 24.84
C PRO A 215 -8.56 7.13 25.59
N GLU A 216 -9.39 8.17 25.64
CA GLU A 216 -10.69 8.16 26.33
C GLU A 216 -11.65 7.13 25.71
N LYS A 217 -11.70 7.07 24.37
CA LYS A 217 -12.50 6.07 23.64
C LYS A 217 -12.05 4.64 23.93
N LEU A 218 -10.74 4.41 24.00
CA LEU A 218 -10.18 3.10 24.35
C LEU A 218 -10.56 2.72 25.79
N GLU A 219 -10.41 3.65 26.73
CA GLU A 219 -10.77 3.43 28.13
C GLU A 219 -12.27 3.12 28.28
N GLU A 220 -13.15 3.81 27.55
CA GLU A 220 -14.60 3.51 27.53
C GLU A 220 -14.86 2.08 27.04
N VAL A 221 -14.19 1.65 25.99
CA VAL A 221 -14.32 0.28 25.48
C VAL A 221 -13.83 -0.73 26.52
N MET A 222 -12.67 -0.50 27.16
CA MET A 222 -12.13 -1.36 28.20
C MET A 222 -13.10 -1.50 29.37
N LYS A 223 -13.63 -0.38 29.87
CA LYS A 223 -14.63 -0.38 30.93
C LYS A 223 -15.90 -1.16 30.55
N SER A 224 -16.35 -1.01 29.28
CA SER A 224 -17.57 -1.67 28.79
C SER A 224 -17.46 -3.21 28.74
N VAL A 225 -16.24 -3.75 28.61
CA VAL A 225 -15.97 -5.20 28.57
C VAL A 225 -15.34 -5.74 29.86
N GLY A 226 -15.16 -4.90 30.90
CA GLY A 226 -14.64 -5.30 32.20
C GLY A 226 -13.16 -5.70 32.18
N VAL A 227 -12.35 -5.07 31.32
CA VAL A 227 -10.89 -5.24 31.27
C VAL A 227 -10.24 -4.01 31.88
N ASP A 228 -9.40 -4.23 32.89
CA ASP A 228 -8.65 -3.16 33.55
C ASP A 228 -7.39 -2.81 32.72
N PRO A 229 -7.12 -1.52 32.47
CA PRO A 229 -5.84 -1.10 31.92
C PRO A 229 -4.75 -1.35 32.98
N GLY A 230 -3.95 -2.39 32.76
CA GLY A 230 -2.82 -2.75 33.63
C GLY A 230 -1.67 -1.74 33.60
#